data_4efa103fe35ab80a1322a3fffd7ab2be
#
_entry.id   4efa103fe35ab80a1322a3fffd7ab2be
#
_cell.length_a   1.000
_cell.length_b   1.000
_cell.length_c   1.000
_cell.angle_alpha   90.00
_cell.angle_beta   90.00
_cell.angle_gamma   90.00
#
_symmetry.space_group_name_H-M   'P 1'
#
loop_
_entity.id
_entity.type
_entity.pdbx_description
1 polymer ?
#
loop_
_entity_poly.entity_id
_entity_poly.type
_entity_poly.pdbx_seq_one_letter_code
_entity_poly.pdbx_strand_id
1 'polypeptide(L)'
;YILPKNYASKHLSDGDIVVEISGGSPTQSTGRCTAITQSLLDRYDSGMVCTNFCKAIKPLDEYSMFIYYYWQYLYDRKVFFSYENGTTGIKNLDFSGFLESESIIIPPIDIVHKFNKFCRTIFDQVFANGKQTEQLVTMRDVLLPKLMSGEIDVSELEF
;
A
#
# COMPACT_ATOMS: atom_id res chain seq x y z
N TYR A 1 5.52 -5.33 20.43
CA TYR A 1 5.34 -4.05 21.16
C TYR A 1 6.35 -3.04 20.65
N ILE A 2 5.89 -1.80 20.41
CA ILE A 2 6.73 -0.65 20.06
C ILE A 2 6.68 0.36 21.22
N LEU A 3 7.81 1.01 21.51
CA LEU A 3 7.85 2.04 22.55
C LEU A 3 6.99 3.25 22.10
N PRO A 4 6.21 3.89 23.02
CA PRO A 4 5.35 5.02 22.68
C PRO A 4 6.07 6.15 21.93
N LYS A 5 7.31 6.47 22.31
CA LYS A 5 8.14 7.47 21.61
C LYS A 5 8.40 7.10 20.17
N ASN A 6 8.68 5.82 19.88
CA ASN A 6 8.94 5.34 18.52
C ASN A 6 7.65 5.29 17.70
N TYR A 7 6.53 4.95 18.34
CA TYR A 7 5.22 5.00 17.69
C TYR A 7 4.88 6.44 17.28
N ALA A 8 5.02 7.40 18.17
CA ALA A 8 4.72 8.80 17.89
C ALA A 8 5.51 9.36 16.68
N SER A 9 6.74 8.87 16.45
CA SER A 9 7.58 9.31 15.33
C SER A 9 7.43 8.50 14.04
N LYS A 10 6.81 7.29 14.10
CA LYS A 10 6.78 6.34 12.98
C LYS A 10 5.36 5.94 12.56
N HIS A 11 4.33 6.42 13.26
CA HIS A 11 2.96 6.07 12.89
C HIS A 11 2.61 6.58 11.50
N LEU A 12 1.81 5.79 10.82
CA LEU A 12 1.31 6.10 9.49
C LEU A 12 -0.08 6.73 9.58
N SER A 13 -0.32 7.67 8.69
CA SER A 13 -1.57 8.44 8.60
C SER A 13 -2.14 8.34 7.18
N ASP A 14 -3.41 8.70 7.02
CA ASP A 14 -4.01 8.84 5.69
C ASP A 14 -3.19 9.82 4.83
N GLY A 15 -2.93 9.43 3.59
CA GLY A 15 -2.10 10.19 2.66
C GLY A 15 -0.61 9.90 2.70
N ASP A 16 -0.11 9.17 3.70
CA ASP A 16 1.29 8.72 3.73
C ASP A 16 1.55 7.71 2.60
N ILE A 17 2.80 7.66 2.15
CA ILE A 17 3.29 6.67 1.18
C ILE A 17 4.43 5.90 1.83
N VAL A 18 4.29 4.59 1.94
CA VAL A 18 5.37 3.73 2.42
C VAL A 18 6.18 3.22 1.25
N VAL A 19 7.48 3.44 1.28
CA VAL A 19 8.43 3.06 0.24
C VAL A 19 9.45 2.07 0.80
N GLU A 20 9.70 0.99 0.08
CA GLU A 20 10.79 0.06 0.36
C GLU A 20 12.13 0.71 0.05
N ILE A 21 12.97 0.85 1.08
CA ILE A 21 14.32 1.42 0.93
C ILE A 21 15.43 0.36 1.07
N SER A 22 15.07 -0.87 1.45
CA SER A 22 16.04 -1.95 1.61
C SER A 22 15.40 -3.27 1.24
N GLY A 23 15.98 -3.99 0.29
CA GLY A 23 15.45 -5.23 -0.26
C GLY A 23 15.93 -5.45 -1.69
N GLY A 24 14.98 -5.62 -2.61
CA GLY A 24 15.26 -5.82 -4.03
C GLY A 24 15.83 -7.19 -4.39
N SER A 25 16.03 -7.40 -5.68
CA SER A 25 16.65 -8.59 -6.26
C SER A 25 17.32 -8.20 -7.58
N PRO A 26 18.02 -9.11 -8.27
CA PRO A 26 18.57 -8.82 -9.59
C PRO A 26 17.54 -8.36 -10.64
N THR A 27 16.30 -8.78 -10.48
CA THR A 27 15.21 -8.48 -11.45
C THR A 27 14.17 -7.50 -10.91
N GLN A 28 14.20 -7.21 -9.62
CA GLN A 28 13.24 -6.34 -8.95
C GLN A 28 13.98 -5.29 -8.12
N SER A 29 13.84 -4.01 -8.46
CA SER A 29 14.47 -2.94 -7.71
C SER A 29 13.84 -2.75 -6.35
N THR A 30 14.56 -2.10 -5.45
CA THR A 30 13.99 -1.37 -4.31
C THR A 30 13.08 -0.24 -4.80
N GLY A 31 12.35 0.40 -3.92
CA GLY A 31 11.47 1.51 -4.28
C GLY A 31 10.02 1.11 -4.53
N ARG A 32 9.62 -0.14 -4.27
CA ARG A 32 8.19 -0.49 -4.23
C ARG A 32 7.47 0.38 -3.22
N CYS A 33 6.26 0.80 -3.54
CA CYS A 33 5.51 1.66 -2.63
C CYS A 33 4.06 1.22 -2.45
N THR A 34 3.45 1.70 -1.40
CA THR A 34 2.01 1.59 -1.15
C THR A 34 1.48 2.88 -0.55
N ALA A 35 0.27 3.28 -0.97
CA ALA A 35 -0.43 4.39 -0.35
C ALA A 35 -1.11 3.93 0.94
N ILE A 36 -1.06 4.77 1.96
CA ILE A 36 -1.81 4.60 3.19
C ILE A 36 -3.08 5.43 3.06
N THR A 37 -4.22 4.76 3.12
CA THR A 37 -5.54 5.40 3.05
C THR A 37 -6.30 5.17 4.35
N GLN A 38 -7.29 6.02 4.64
CA GLN A 38 -8.14 5.83 5.81
C GLN A 38 -8.82 4.47 5.77
N SER A 39 -9.31 4.03 4.61
CA SER A 39 -9.93 2.71 4.42
C SER A 39 -8.98 1.55 4.76
N LEU A 40 -7.67 1.71 4.54
CA LEU A 40 -6.67 0.74 4.98
C LEU A 40 -6.49 0.77 6.49
N LEU A 41 -6.37 1.96 7.07
CA LEU A 41 -6.16 2.14 8.51
C LEU A 41 -7.35 1.56 9.32
N ASP A 42 -8.56 1.76 8.85
CA ASP A 42 -9.81 1.30 9.49
C ASP A 42 -9.96 -0.24 9.50
N ARG A 43 -9.09 -0.98 8.80
CA ARG A 43 -9.08 -2.45 8.85
C ARG A 43 -8.38 -3.02 10.09
N TYR A 44 -7.65 -2.20 10.81
CA TYR A 44 -6.83 -2.64 11.94
C TYR A 44 -7.21 -1.87 13.19
N ASP A 45 -7.41 -2.58 14.30
CA ASP A 45 -7.73 -1.99 15.61
C ASP A 45 -6.53 -1.24 16.23
N SER A 46 -5.35 -1.44 15.69
CA SER A 46 -4.11 -0.80 16.15
C SER A 46 -3.50 0.07 15.06
N GLY A 47 -2.79 1.12 15.47
CA GLY A 47 -2.09 1.98 14.53
C GLY A 47 -0.99 1.24 13.76
N MET A 48 -0.70 1.73 12.57
CA MET A 48 0.31 1.17 11.67
C MET A 48 1.63 1.93 11.78
N VAL A 49 2.73 1.22 11.60
CA VAL A 49 4.09 1.76 11.51
C VAL A 49 4.86 1.05 10.43
N CYS A 50 5.81 1.72 9.79
CA CYS A 50 6.73 1.05 8.87
C CYS A 50 7.98 0.54 9.61
N THR A 51 8.59 -0.52 9.05
CA THR A 51 9.85 -1.09 9.53
C THR A 51 11.04 -0.26 9.06
N ASN A 52 12.25 -0.61 9.51
CA ASN A 52 13.49 0.04 9.05
C ASN A 52 13.85 -0.31 7.59
N PHE A 53 13.18 -1.30 6.98
CA PHE A 53 13.32 -1.62 5.55
C PHE A 53 12.48 -0.70 4.66
N CYS A 54 11.63 0.11 5.26
CA CYS A 54 10.76 1.05 4.59
C CYS A 54 10.91 2.46 5.16
N LYS A 55 10.52 3.44 4.36
CA LYS A 55 10.45 4.84 4.73
C LYS A 55 9.05 5.37 4.44
N ALA A 56 8.47 6.10 5.37
CA ALA A 56 7.23 6.83 5.13
C ALA A 56 7.58 8.20 4.50
N ILE A 57 6.98 8.46 3.35
CA ILE A 57 6.93 9.79 2.73
C ILE A 57 5.62 10.42 3.19
N LYS A 58 5.68 11.68 3.59
CA LYS A 58 4.52 12.48 3.97
C LYS A 58 4.36 13.63 2.95
N PRO A 59 3.67 13.39 1.84
CA PRO A 59 3.38 14.44 0.88
C PRO A 59 2.51 15.54 1.51
N LEU A 60 2.47 16.71 0.89
CA LEU A 60 1.37 17.63 1.18
C LEU A 60 0.06 16.94 0.80
N ASP A 61 -0.97 17.08 1.63
CA ASP A 61 -2.22 16.29 1.55
C ASP A 61 -2.85 16.28 0.15
N GLU A 62 -2.82 17.42 -0.51
CA GLU A 62 -3.36 17.56 -1.87
C GLU A 62 -2.62 16.72 -2.92
N TYR A 63 -1.35 16.35 -2.66
CA TYR A 63 -0.51 15.68 -3.64
C TYR A 63 -0.34 14.17 -3.37
N SER A 64 -0.92 13.63 -2.33
CA SER A 64 -0.65 12.27 -1.87
C SER A 64 -0.85 11.21 -2.98
N MET A 65 -2.02 11.16 -3.63
CA MET A 65 -2.27 10.19 -4.69
C MET A 65 -1.46 10.49 -5.95
N PHE A 66 -1.27 11.75 -6.29
CA PHE A 66 -0.43 12.15 -7.42
C PHE A 66 1.02 11.66 -7.24
N ILE A 67 1.63 11.92 -6.07
CA ILE A 67 2.99 11.46 -5.75
C ILE A 67 3.06 9.93 -5.72
N TYR A 68 2.07 9.25 -5.15
CA TYR A 68 1.99 7.80 -5.14
C TYR A 68 2.03 7.20 -6.54
N TYR A 69 1.18 7.66 -7.45
CA TYR A 69 1.13 7.16 -8.82
C TYR A 69 2.35 7.58 -9.66
N TYR A 70 2.90 8.76 -9.40
CA TYR A 70 4.15 9.16 -10.03
C TYR A 70 5.31 8.26 -9.59
N TRP A 71 5.37 7.90 -8.30
CA TRP A 71 6.35 6.93 -7.78
C TRP A 71 6.20 5.56 -8.42
N GLN A 72 4.99 5.05 -8.53
CA GLN A 72 4.66 3.81 -9.25
C GLN A 72 5.14 3.87 -10.72
N TYR A 73 4.86 4.96 -11.40
CA TYR A 73 5.30 5.19 -12.78
C TYR A 73 6.83 5.10 -12.90
N LEU A 74 7.58 5.73 -12.00
CA LEU A 74 9.05 5.64 -11.98
C LEU A 74 9.54 4.22 -11.70
N TYR A 75 8.87 3.52 -10.79
CA TYR A 75 9.16 2.12 -10.47
C TYR A 75 8.98 1.21 -11.69
N ASP A 76 7.87 1.32 -12.40
CA ASP A 76 7.58 0.54 -13.61
C ASP A 76 8.57 0.82 -14.74
N ARG A 77 9.08 2.04 -14.81
CA ARG A 77 10.13 2.45 -15.73
C ARG A 77 11.54 2.05 -15.27
N LYS A 78 11.65 1.35 -14.15
CA LYS A 78 12.91 0.84 -13.60
C LYS A 78 13.93 1.93 -13.21
N VAL A 79 13.47 3.15 -12.95
CA VAL A 79 14.32 4.29 -12.59
C VAL A 79 15.11 4.01 -11.32
N PHE A 80 14.50 3.33 -10.34
CA PHE A 80 15.14 3.06 -9.05
C PHE A 80 16.37 2.15 -9.11
N PHE A 81 16.54 1.36 -10.17
CA PHE A 81 17.78 0.59 -10.35
C PHE A 81 19.03 1.48 -10.40
N SER A 82 18.91 2.71 -10.92
CA SER A 82 20.01 3.67 -11.00
C SER A 82 20.38 4.27 -9.64
N TYR A 83 19.52 4.12 -8.65
CA TYR A 83 19.69 4.66 -7.29
C TYR A 83 19.92 3.56 -6.25
N GLU A 84 20.25 2.34 -6.68
CA GLU A 84 20.51 1.23 -5.77
C GLU A 84 22.00 1.13 -5.41
N ASN A 85 22.26 1.03 -4.10
CA ASN A 85 23.57 0.74 -3.55
C ASN A 85 23.58 -0.67 -2.95
N GLY A 86 24.64 -1.44 -3.23
CA GLY A 86 24.83 -2.79 -2.70
C GLY A 86 25.27 -3.77 -3.78
N THR A 87 26.23 -4.61 -3.47
CA THR A 87 26.86 -5.54 -4.45
C THR A 87 26.45 -6.99 -4.27
N THR A 88 26.02 -7.40 -3.07
CA THR A 88 25.65 -8.77 -2.77
C THR A 88 24.51 -8.83 -1.76
N GLY A 89 23.40 -9.45 -2.14
CA GLY A 89 22.27 -9.66 -1.24
C GLY A 89 21.30 -8.49 -1.20
N ILE A 90 21.12 -7.89 -0.03
CA ILE A 90 20.17 -6.79 0.17
C ILE A 90 20.72 -5.50 -0.45
N LYS A 91 19.93 -4.89 -1.31
CA LYS A 91 20.20 -3.58 -1.90
C LYS A 91 19.52 -2.49 -1.09
N ASN A 92 20.09 -1.29 -1.13
CA ASN A 92 19.51 -0.12 -0.47
C ASN A 92 19.29 0.98 -1.50
N LEU A 93 18.12 1.62 -1.41
CA LEU A 93 17.77 2.77 -2.23
C LEU A 93 18.51 4.01 -1.68
N ASP A 94 19.27 4.67 -2.54
CA ASP A 94 19.77 6.02 -2.27
C ASP A 94 18.62 7.02 -2.40
N PHE A 95 17.81 7.06 -1.35
CA PHE A 95 16.61 7.89 -1.30
C PHE A 95 16.95 9.39 -1.39
N SER A 96 18.05 9.81 -0.82
CA SER A 96 18.49 11.22 -0.85
C SER A 96 18.96 11.61 -2.24
N GLY A 97 19.84 10.82 -2.84
CA GLY A 97 20.32 11.05 -4.21
C GLY A 97 19.19 11.04 -5.24
N PHE A 98 18.19 10.16 -5.05
CA PHE A 98 16.98 10.18 -5.88
C PHE A 98 16.22 11.51 -5.76
N LEU A 99 15.94 12.00 -4.55
CA LEU A 99 15.22 13.28 -4.35
C LEU A 99 15.97 14.49 -4.85
N GLU A 100 17.30 14.46 -4.86
CA GLU A 100 18.14 15.57 -5.34
C GLU A 100 18.26 15.60 -6.88
N SER A 101 18.15 14.44 -7.51
CA SER A 101 18.40 14.27 -8.95
C SER A 101 17.13 14.28 -9.79
N GLU A 102 16.03 13.74 -9.25
CA GLU A 102 14.77 13.62 -9.99
C GLU A 102 13.91 14.88 -9.86
N SER A 103 13.34 15.28 -10.98
CA SER A 103 12.43 16.43 -11.06
C SER A 103 11.04 15.97 -11.44
N ILE A 104 10.04 16.53 -10.79
CA ILE A 104 8.63 16.28 -11.07
C ILE A 104 7.96 17.54 -11.58
N ILE A 105 7.15 17.39 -12.64
CA ILE A 105 6.26 18.45 -13.09
C ILE A 105 5.02 18.43 -12.23
N ILE A 106 4.77 19.47 -11.48
CA ILE A 106 3.59 19.63 -10.64
C ILE A 106 2.43 20.16 -11.50
N PRO A 107 1.33 19.41 -11.69
CA PRO A 107 0.16 19.89 -12.41
C PRO A 107 -0.55 21.01 -11.64
N PRO A 108 -1.41 21.81 -12.32
CA PRO A 108 -2.31 22.73 -11.64
C PRO A 108 -3.15 22.03 -10.55
N ILE A 109 -3.35 22.69 -9.42
CA ILE A 109 -3.93 22.09 -8.22
C ILE A 109 -5.35 21.55 -8.43
N ASP A 110 -6.14 22.17 -9.29
CA ASP A 110 -7.49 21.71 -9.63
C ASP A 110 -7.49 20.36 -10.36
N ILE A 111 -6.47 20.08 -11.17
CA ILE A 111 -6.25 18.79 -11.82
C ILE A 111 -5.84 17.74 -10.79
N VAL A 112 -4.92 18.10 -9.88
CA VAL A 112 -4.49 17.22 -8.80
C VAL A 112 -5.66 16.83 -7.91
N HIS A 113 -6.52 17.76 -7.52
CA HIS A 113 -7.70 17.48 -6.71
C HIS A 113 -8.68 16.52 -7.41
N LYS A 114 -8.96 16.72 -8.70
CA LYS A 114 -9.81 15.81 -9.49
C LYS A 114 -9.22 14.41 -9.56
N PHE A 115 -7.91 14.31 -9.80
CA PHE A 115 -7.18 13.06 -9.84
C PHE A 115 -7.22 12.34 -8.48
N ASN A 116 -6.89 13.03 -7.40
CA ASN A 116 -6.91 12.47 -6.05
C ASN A 116 -8.30 11.94 -5.68
N LYS A 117 -9.36 12.71 -5.95
CA LYS A 117 -10.74 12.30 -5.70
C LYS A 117 -11.07 11.00 -6.44
N PHE A 118 -10.71 10.93 -7.72
CA PHE A 118 -10.93 9.73 -8.54
C PHE A 118 -10.17 8.52 -7.97
N CYS A 119 -8.88 8.67 -7.67
CA CYS A 119 -8.05 7.61 -7.13
C CYS A 119 -8.55 7.11 -5.78
N ARG A 120 -8.91 8.01 -4.85
CA ARG A 120 -9.45 7.63 -3.53
C ARG A 120 -10.72 6.80 -3.67
N THR A 121 -11.64 7.17 -4.56
CA THR A 121 -12.85 6.38 -4.83
C THR A 121 -12.54 4.96 -5.27
N ILE A 122 -11.51 4.77 -6.13
CA ILE A 122 -11.07 3.44 -6.56
C ILE A 122 -10.46 2.67 -5.38
N PHE A 123 -9.61 3.29 -4.57
CA PHE A 123 -9.02 2.65 -3.39
C PHE A 123 -10.09 2.19 -2.41
N ASP A 124 -11.07 3.05 -2.10
CA ASP A 124 -12.18 2.71 -1.21
C ASP A 124 -12.95 1.49 -1.72
N GLN A 125 -13.21 1.43 -3.04
CA GLN A 125 -13.88 0.28 -3.65
C GLN A 125 -13.03 -1.00 -3.58
N VAL A 126 -11.72 -0.90 -3.82
CA VAL A 126 -10.79 -2.04 -3.71
C VAL A 126 -10.79 -2.59 -2.28
N PHE A 127 -10.72 -1.72 -1.27
CA PHE A 127 -10.77 -2.16 0.14
C PHE A 127 -12.13 -2.73 0.54
N ALA A 128 -13.23 -2.14 0.07
CA ALA A 128 -14.57 -2.68 0.30
C ALA A 128 -14.72 -4.09 -0.30
N ASN A 129 -14.28 -4.28 -1.53
CA ASN A 129 -14.29 -5.58 -2.19
C ASN A 129 -13.38 -6.61 -1.47
N GLY A 130 -12.22 -6.17 -1.00
CA GLY A 130 -11.31 -7.01 -0.20
C GLY A 130 -11.98 -7.51 1.08
N LYS A 131 -12.67 -6.64 1.81
CA LYS A 131 -13.43 -7.00 3.02
C LYS A 131 -14.56 -7.99 2.72
N GLN A 132 -15.31 -7.77 1.63
CA GLN A 132 -16.34 -8.72 1.19
C GLN A 132 -15.75 -10.09 0.86
N THR A 133 -14.62 -10.12 0.17
CA THR A 133 -13.92 -11.38 -0.16
C THR A 133 -13.54 -12.15 1.09
N GLU A 134 -12.98 -11.48 2.11
CA GLU A 134 -12.65 -12.10 3.40
C GLU A 134 -13.88 -12.67 4.11
N GLN A 135 -15.02 -11.95 4.08
CA GLN A 135 -16.28 -12.42 4.64
C GLN A 135 -16.81 -13.67 3.90
N LEU A 136 -16.79 -13.65 2.57
CA LEU A 136 -17.21 -14.78 1.75
C LEU A 136 -16.31 -16.01 1.96
N VAL A 137 -15.00 -15.83 2.09
CA VAL A 137 -14.08 -16.92 2.44
C VAL A 137 -14.42 -17.50 3.80
N THR A 138 -14.65 -16.66 4.80
CA THR A 138 -15.05 -17.11 6.14
C THR A 138 -16.37 -17.88 6.11
N MET A 139 -17.38 -17.39 5.39
CA MET A 139 -18.65 -18.07 5.22
C MET A 139 -18.49 -19.44 4.54
N ARG A 140 -17.72 -19.50 3.45
CA ARG A 140 -17.41 -20.75 2.76
C ARG A 140 -16.78 -21.76 3.70
N ASP A 141 -15.76 -21.34 4.45
CA ASP A 141 -15.00 -22.24 5.32
C ASP A 141 -15.81 -22.75 6.52
N VAL A 142 -16.83 -22.00 6.95
CA VAL A 142 -17.79 -22.45 7.97
C VAL A 142 -18.87 -23.36 7.39
N LEU A 143 -19.40 -23.03 6.21
CA LEU A 143 -20.54 -23.76 5.62
C LEU A 143 -20.12 -25.06 4.94
N LEU A 144 -18.98 -25.08 4.24
CA LEU A 144 -18.56 -26.23 3.46
C LEU A 144 -18.45 -27.53 4.28
N PRO A 145 -17.79 -27.55 5.47
CA PRO A 145 -17.78 -28.78 6.31
C PRO A 145 -19.17 -29.23 6.74
N LYS A 146 -20.09 -28.30 7.03
CA LYS A 146 -21.44 -28.58 7.47
C LYS A 146 -22.29 -29.19 6.35
N LEU A 147 -22.12 -28.71 5.12
CA LEU A 147 -22.75 -29.27 3.94
C LEU A 147 -22.21 -30.68 3.65
N MET A 148 -20.88 -30.86 3.72
CA MET A 148 -20.25 -32.15 3.46
C MET A 148 -20.59 -33.23 4.51
N SER A 149 -20.81 -32.81 5.76
CA SER A 149 -21.22 -33.73 6.84
C SER A 149 -22.72 -34.03 6.86
N GLY A 150 -23.52 -33.33 6.05
CA GLY A 150 -24.99 -33.44 6.09
C GLY A 150 -25.63 -32.73 7.28
N GLU A 151 -24.89 -31.91 8.04
CA GLU A 151 -25.43 -31.08 9.13
C GLU A 151 -26.41 -30.03 8.59
N ILE A 152 -26.15 -29.54 7.36
CA ILE A 152 -27.06 -28.64 6.63
C ILE A 152 -27.64 -29.44 5.45
N ASP A 153 -28.94 -29.65 5.47
CA ASP A 153 -29.67 -30.26 4.36
C ASP A 153 -30.08 -29.21 3.34
N VAL A 154 -29.73 -29.41 2.09
CA VAL A 154 -30.03 -28.50 0.97
C VAL A 154 -30.96 -29.16 -0.08
N SER A 155 -31.54 -30.33 0.23
CA SER A 155 -32.37 -31.08 -0.71
C SER A 155 -33.66 -30.36 -1.14
N GLU A 156 -34.10 -29.39 -0.36
CA GLU A 156 -35.31 -28.59 -0.63
C GLU A 156 -35.01 -27.21 -1.27
N LEU A 157 -33.73 -26.89 -1.55
CA LEU A 157 -33.37 -25.62 -2.20
C LEU A 157 -33.59 -25.72 -3.72
N GLU A 158 -34.49 -24.89 -4.25
CA GLU A 158 -34.63 -24.68 -5.69
C GLU A 158 -33.51 -23.71 -6.15
N PHE A 159 -32.79 -24.06 -7.23
CA PHE A 159 -31.72 -23.28 -7.83
C PHE A 159 -32.13 -22.73 -9.19
#